data_8d4efc133585feaa216739da9945fd53
#
_entry.id   8d4efc133585feaa216739da9945fd53
#
_cell.length_a   1.000
_cell.length_b   1.000
_cell.length_c   1.000
_cell.angle_alpha   90.00
_cell.angle_beta   90.00
_cell.angle_gamma   90.00
#
_symmetry.space_group_name_H-M   'P 1'
#
loop_
_entity.id
_entity.type
_entity.pdbx_description
1 polymer ?
#
loop_
_entity_poly.entity_id
_entity_poly.type
_entity_poly.pdbx_seq_one_letter_code
_entity_poly.pdbx_strand_id
1 'polypeptide(L)'
;MGGRVKTEADVWGYFDCFYCVSLRERNDRRKSAIAEFSKVGLADKVEFVLGDRHPYDMEEGVYDSHMICLRKGLEKGAKNIVIFEDDVEFDRFDPDHLRSCIEFLKQHPEWKV
;
A
#
# COMPACT_ATOMS: atom_id res chain seq x y z
N MET A 1 -29.44 -7.10 14.52
CA MET A 1 -28.45 -6.94 15.01
C MET A 1 -27.90 -5.68 14.79
N GLY A 2 -27.59 -5.19 15.65
CA GLY A 2 -27.03 -3.93 15.52
C GLY A 2 -26.07 -3.88 14.40
N GLY A 3 -25.81 -2.75 13.96
CA GLY A 3 -24.86 -2.55 12.93
C GLY A 3 -23.54 -3.16 13.29
N ARG A 4 -23.00 -3.88 12.37
CA ARG A 4 -21.66 -4.35 12.48
C ARG A 4 -20.71 -3.19 12.47
N VAL A 5 -19.82 -3.14 13.40
CA VAL A 5 -18.79 -2.12 13.41
C VAL A 5 -17.84 -2.38 12.23
N LYS A 6 -17.59 -1.38 11.43
CA LYS A 6 -16.65 -1.52 10.33
C LYS A 6 -15.23 -1.60 10.88
N THR A 7 -14.50 -2.59 10.40
CA THR A 7 -13.10 -2.76 10.76
C THR A 7 -12.22 -1.92 9.85
N GLU A 8 -10.95 -1.80 10.19
CA GLU A 8 -9.98 -1.13 9.31
C GLU A 8 -9.92 -1.81 7.94
N ALA A 9 -10.12 -3.13 7.88
CA ALA A 9 -10.12 -3.85 6.61
C ALA A 9 -11.22 -3.36 5.67
N ASP A 10 -12.38 -2.97 6.21
CA ASP A 10 -13.49 -2.46 5.39
C ASP A 10 -13.13 -1.12 4.73
N VAL A 11 -12.31 -0.32 5.39
CA VAL A 11 -11.87 0.98 4.86
C VAL A 11 -11.01 0.81 3.63
N TRP A 12 -10.28 -0.28 3.52
CA TRP A 12 -9.36 -0.53 2.42
C TRP A 12 -10.04 -1.04 1.14
N GLY A 13 -11.35 -1.28 1.20
CA GLY A 13 -12.09 -1.87 0.07
C GLY A 13 -12.11 -1.04 -1.21
N TYR A 14 -11.76 0.24 -1.13
CA TYR A 14 -11.66 1.09 -2.31
C TYR A 14 -10.48 0.68 -3.22
N PHE A 15 -9.46 0.05 -2.66
CA PHE A 15 -8.24 -0.29 -3.37
C PHE A 15 -8.26 -1.74 -3.83
N ASP A 16 -7.76 -1.97 -5.04
CA ASP A 16 -7.76 -3.30 -5.66
C ASP A 16 -6.48 -4.08 -5.38
N CYS A 17 -5.37 -3.37 -5.28
CA CYS A 17 -4.07 -3.98 -5.07
C CYS A 17 -3.27 -3.20 -4.05
N PHE A 18 -2.48 -3.93 -3.26
CA PHE A 18 -1.61 -3.35 -2.24
C PHE A 18 -0.22 -3.93 -2.43
N TYR A 19 0.76 -3.07 -2.61
CA TYR A 19 2.14 -3.49 -2.77
C TYR A 19 3.01 -2.79 -1.74
N CYS A 20 4.08 -3.44 -1.32
CA CYS A 20 5.09 -2.83 -0.46
C CYS A 20 6.44 -3.08 -1.09
N VAL A 21 7.15 -2.01 -1.43
CA VAL A 21 8.48 -2.12 -2.01
C VAL A 21 9.51 -2.27 -0.89
N SER A 22 10.46 -3.17 -1.07
CA SER A 22 11.48 -3.44 -0.07
C SER A 22 12.74 -3.93 -0.77
N LEU A 23 13.89 -3.57 -0.23
CA LEU A 23 15.14 -4.12 -0.73
C LEU A 23 15.23 -5.60 -0.35
N ARG A 24 15.73 -6.40 -1.27
CA ARG A 24 15.77 -7.87 -1.13
C ARG A 24 16.48 -8.31 0.13
N GLU A 25 17.54 -7.59 0.52
CA GLU A 25 18.34 -7.92 1.71
C GLU A 25 17.72 -7.44 3.03
N ARG A 26 16.65 -6.66 3.00
CA ARG A 26 16.07 -6.07 4.21
C ARG A 26 14.90 -6.88 4.76
N ASN A 27 15.18 -8.13 5.12
CA ASN A 27 14.18 -8.97 5.81
C ASN A 27 13.69 -8.35 7.10
N ASP A 28 14.57 -7.65 7.80
CA ASP A 28 14.23 -6.98 9.05
C ASP A 28 13.11 -5.96 8.85
N ARG A 29 13.19 -5.17 7.78
CA ARG A 29 12.17 -4.17 7.47
C ARG A 29 10.85 -4.81 7.08
N ARG A 30 10.89 -5.91 6.31
CA ARG A 30 9.65 -6.60 5.94
C ARG A 30 8.93 -7.17 7.15
N LYS A 31 9.67 -7.69 8.14
CA LYS A 31 9.07 -8.18 9.38
C LYS A 31 8.38 -7.04 10.13
N SER A 32 9.03 -5.88 10.21
CA SER A 32 8.44 -4.70 10.84
C SER A 32 7.21 -4.22 10.08
N ALA A 33 7.27 -4.21 8.76
CA ALA A 33 6.16 -3.80 7.92
C ALA A 33 4.96 -4.73 8.10
N ILE A 34 5.18 -6.05 8.15
CA ILE A 34 4.10 -7.01 8.38
C ILE A 34 3.41 -6.75 9.72
N ALA A 35 4.20 -6.46 10.76
CA ALA A 35 3.63 -6.11 12.06
C ALA A 35 2.75 -4.87 11.96
N GLU A 36 3.18 -3.86 11.21
CA GLU A 36 2.39 -2.66 10.99
C GLU A 36 1.12 -2.95 10.20
N PHE A 37 1.23 -3.70 9.11
CA PHE A 37 0.05 -4.06 8.30
C PHE A 37 -0.96 -4.86 9.12
N SER A 38 -0.49 -5.69 10.05
CA SER A 38 -1.39 -6.47 10.91
C SER A 38 -2.25 -5.58 11.79
N LYS A 39 -1.74 -4.42 12.19
CA LYS A 39 -2.51 -3.47 13.03
C LYS A 39 -3.73 -2.92 12.32
N VAL A 40 -3.71 -2.87 10.99
CA VAL A 40 -4.76 -2.24 10.20
C VAL A 40 -5.47 -3.21 9.27
N GLY A 41 -5.24 -4.52 9.45
CA GLY A 41 -5.95 -5.54 8.68
C GLY A 41 -5.46 -5.75 7.27
N LEU A 42 -4.22 -5.39 6.97
CA LEU A 42 -3.64 -5.49 5.63
C LEU A 42 -2.63 -6.62 5.45
N ALA A 43 -2.25 -7.32 6.52
CA ALA A 43 -1.14 -8.28 6.46
C ALA A 43 -1.31 -9.34 5.38
N ASP A 44 -2.54 -9.77 5.12
CA ASP A 44 -2.84 -10.80 4.12
C ASP A 44 -3.16 -10.22 2.74
N LYS A 45 -3.14 -8.91 2.59
CA LYS A 45 -3.50 -8.25 1.33
C LYS A 45 -2.30 -7.65 0.61
N VAL A 46 -1.22 -7.40 1.30
CA VAL A 46 -0.05 -6.70 0.76
C VAL A 46 0.91 -7.70 0.14
N GLU A 47 1.28 -7.44 -1.10
CA GLU A 47 2.31 -8.21 -1.79
C GLU A 47 3.61 -7.41 -1.75
N PHE A 48 4.70 -8.03 -1.28
CA PHE A 48 6.00 -7.39 -1.30
C PHE A 48 6.60 -7.47 -2.69
N VAL A 49 7.14 -6.35 -3.15
CA VAL A 49 7.91 -6.28 -4.39
C VAL A 49 9.36 -6.04 -4.00
N LEU A 50 10.20 -7.04 -4.22
CA LEU A 50 11.60 -6.97 -3.81
C LEU A 50 12.42 -6.29 -4.89
N GLY A 51 13.16 -5.29 -4.51
CA GLY A 51 14.04 -4.58 -5.41
C GLY A 51 15.50 -4.74 -5.03
N ASP A 52 16.36 -4.43 -5.95
CA ASP A 52 17.79 -4.42 -5.71
C ASP A 52 18.27 -2.99 -5.61
N ARG A 53 19.30 -2.77 -4.78
CA ARG A 53 19.88 -1.45 -4.63
C ARG A 53 20.50 -1.02 -5.95
N HIS A 54 20.09 0.15 -6.44
CA HIS A 54 20.69 0.70 -7.66
C HIS A 54 22.14 1.08 -7.37
N PRO A 55 23.09 0.67 -8.21
CA PRO A 55 24.51 0.87 -7.90
C PRO A 55 24.95 2.34 -7.90
N TYR A 56 24.23 3.21 -8.59
CA TYR A 56 24.64 4.60 -8.73
C TYR A 56 23.59 5.61 -8.28
N ASP A 57 22.32 5.23 -8.20
CA ASP A 57 21.26 6.19 -7.93
C ASP A 57 20.12 5.49 -7.15
N MET A 58 19.97 5.84 -5.88
CA MET A 58 18.92 5.26 -5.04
C MET A 58 17.51 5.66 -5.51
N GLU A 59 17.35 6.90 -6.01
CA GLU A 59 16.06 7.37 -6.47
C GLU A 59 15.59 6.59 -7.69
N GLU A 60 16.50 6.24 -8.58
CA GLU A 60 16.17 5.44 -9.75
C GLU A 60 15.74 4.03 -9.34
N GLY A 61 16.37 3.44 -8.34
CA GLY A 61 15.98 2.15 -7.81
C GLY A 61 14.57 2.17 -7.23
N VAL A 62 14.21 3.22 -6.49
CA VAL A 62 12.87 3.41 -5.94
C VAL A 62 11.86 3.58 -7.08
N TYR A 63 12.20 4.39 -8.06
CA TYR A 63 11.33 4.59 -9.23
C TYR A 63 11.05 3.27 -9.95
N ASP A 64 12.08 2.47 -10.19
CA ASP A 64 11.94 1.18 -10.87
C ASP A 64 11.02 0.25 -10.09
N SER A 65 11.15 0.20 -8.77
CA SER A 65 10.29 -0.64 -7.92
C SER A 65 8.83 -0.20 -7.98
N HIS A 66 8.58 1.11 -7.96
CA HIS A 66 7.23 1.64 -8.09
C HIS A 66 6.63 1.32 -9.47
N MET A 67 7.43 1.41 -10.52
CA MET A 67 6.96 1.08 -11.86
C MET A 67 6.60 -0.40 -12.00
N ILE A 68 7.34 -1.28 -11.32
CA ILE A 68 7.00 -2.70 -11.27
C ILE A 68 5.65 -2.90 -10.60
N CYS A 69 5.39 -2.21 -9.49
CA CYS A 69 4.11 -2.30 -8.79
C CYS A 69 2.95 -1.86 -9.68
N LEU A 70 3.11 -0.73 -10.37
CA LEU A 70 2.08 -0.23 -11.26
C LEU A 70 1.80 -1.20 -12.41
N ARG A 71 2.85 -1.77 -12.98
CA ARG A 71 2.70 -2.75 -14.06
C ARG A 71 1.95 -3.99 -13.58
N LYS A 72 2.31 -4.51 -12.40
CA LYS A 72 1.63 -5.67 -11.83
C LYS A 72 0.14 -5.39 -11.61
N GLY A 73 -0.17 -4.23 -11.09
CA GLY A 73 -1.56 -3.84 -10.85
C GLY A 73 -2.34 -3.70 -12.14
N LEU A 74 -1.76 -3.07 -13.14
CA LEU A 74 -2.41 -2.92 -14.45
C LEU A 74 -2.66 -4.26 -15.12
N GLU A 75 -1.73 -5.20 -15.01
CA GLU A 75 -1.90 -6.55 -15.55
C GLU A 75 -3.05 -7.29 -14.89
N LYS A 76 -3.37 -6.98 -13.64
CA LYS A 76 -4.50 -7.55 -12.92
C LYS A 76 -5.81 -6.81 -13.18
N GLY A 77 -5.77 -5.74 -13.97
CA GLY A 77 -6.94 -4.91 -14.22
C GLY A 77 -7.33 -4.02 -13.07
N ALA A 78 -6.39 -3.73 -12.17
CA ALA A 78 -6.66 -2.89 -11.01
C ALA A 78 -6.92 -1.45 -11.42
N LYS A 79 -7.89 -0.82 -10.77
CA LYS A 79 -8.20 0.59 -10.97
C LYS A 79 -7.52 1.47 -9.92
N ASN A 80 -7.39 0.95 -8.71
CA ASN A 80 -6.83 1.70 -7.60
C ASN A 80 -5.76 0.86 -6.91
N ILE A 81 -4.54 1.37 -6.87
CA ILE A 81 -3.38 0.66 -6.37
C ILE A 81 -2.76 1.47 -5.25
N VAL A 82 -2.40 0.81 -4.15
CA VAL A 82 -1.65 1.44 -3.06
C VAL A 82 -0.25 0.84 -3.04
N ILE A 83 0.74 1.71 -2.95
CA ILE A 83 2.14 1.30 -2.84
C ILE A 83 2.69 1.85 -1.54
N PHE A 84 3.18 0.96 -0.69
CA PHE A 84 3.83 1.33 0.56
C PHE A 84 5.34 1.12 0.44
N GLU A 85 6.08 1.80 1.29
CA GLU A 85 7.49 1.50 1.50
C GLU A 85 7.62 0.72 2.81
N ASP A 86 8.71 -0.02 2.97
CA ASP A 86 8.87 -0.94 4.09
C ASP A 86 9.15 -0.28 5.44
N ASP A 87 9.26 1.05 5.48
CA ASP A 87 9.36 1.82 6.73
C ASP A 87 7.99 2.35 7.19
N VAL A 88 6.91 1.82 6.64
CA VAL A 88 5.55 2.25 6.96
C VAL A 88 5.24 2.08 8.45
N GLU A 89 4.51 3.05 9.00
CA GLU A 89 4.02 3.02 10.38
C GLU A 89 2.57 3.46 10.42
N PHE A 90 1.78 2.82 11.26
CA PHE A 90 0.35 3.13 11.41
C PHE A 90 0.00 3.56 12.83
N ASP A 91 0.92 4.20 13.54
CA ASP A 91 0.73 4.56 14.94
C ASP A 91 -0.44 5.49 15.18
N ARG A 92 -0.75 6.34 14.20
CA ARG A 92 -1.83 7.30 14.28
C ARG A 92 -2.86 7.08 13.17
N PHE A 93 -3.03 5.84 12.77
CA PHE A 93 -3.98 5.55 11.71
C PHE A 93 -5.41 5.85 12.16
N ASP A 94 -6.12 6.62 11.35
CA ASP A 94 -7.51 6.99 11.58
C ASP A 94 -8.34 6.56 10.38
N PRO A 95 -9.17 5.51 10.54
CA PRO A 95 -10.02 5.03 9.44
C PRO A 95 -10.96 6.11 8.90
N ASP A 96 -11.46 7.00 9.74
CA ASP A 96 -12.36 8.06 9.31
C ASP A 96 -11.67 9.06 8.42
N HIS A 97 -10.44 9.39 8.75
CA HIS A 97 -9.64 10.28 7.90
C HIS A 97 -9.38 9.63 6.54
N LEU A 98 -9.05 8.35 6.52
CA LEU A 98 -8.86 7.62 5.26
C LEU A 98 -10.15 7.61 4.43
N ARG A 99 -11.30 7.38 5.06
CA ARG A 99 -12.59 7.44 4.35
C ARG A 99 -12.81 8.80 3.71
N SER A 100 -12.48 9.87 4.42
CA SER A 100 -12.61 11.22 3.88
C SER A 100 -11.72 11.42 2.66
N CYS A 101 -10.49 10.91 2.70
CA CYS A 101 -9.57 10.97 1.57
C CYS A 101 -10.13 10.20 0.37
N ILE A 102 -10.68 9.02 0.61
CA ILE A 102 -11.27 8.18 -0.44
C ILE A 102 -12.46 8.88 -1.09
N GLU A 103 -13.33 9.49 -0.28
CA GLU A 103 -14.47 10.23 -0.81
C GLU A 103 -14.03 11.41 -1.67
N PHE A 104 -12.97 12.10 -1.25
CA PHE A 104 -12.38 13.16 -2.05
C PHE A 104 -11.92 12.62 -3.41
N LEU A 105 -11.20 11.49 -3.42
CA LEU A 105 -10.71 10.88 -4.65
C LEU A 105 -11.84 10.48 -5.59
N LYS A 106 -12.94 9.96 -5.04
CA LYS A 106 -14.10 9.59 -5.85
C LYS A 106 -14.75 10.79 -6.53
N GLN A 107 -14.72 11.93 -5.86
CA GLN A 107 -15.30 13.17 -6.38
C GLN A 107 -14.37 13.92 -7.32
N HIS A 108 -13.10 13.55 -7.36
CA HIS A 108 -12.08 14.23 -8.15
C HIS A 108 -11.33 13.23 -9.02
N PRO A 109 -11.98 12.67 -10.06
CA PRO A 109 -11.33 11.66 -10.91
C PRO A 109 -10.08 12.17 -11.62
N GLU A 110 -9.90 13.49 -11.72
CA GLU A 110 -8.69 14.10 -12.30
C GLU A 110 -7.43 13.80 -11.47
N TRP A 111 -7.59 13.35 -10.23
CA TRP A 111 -6.46 13.01 -9.36
C TRP A 111 -5.99 11.57 -9.52
N LYS A 112 -6.47 10.87 -10.54
CA LYS A 112 -6.01 9.50 -10.80
C LYS A 112 -4.59 9.53 -11.35
N VAL A 113 -3.81 8.63 -10.86
CA VAL A 113 -2.42 8.47 -11.31
C VAL A 113 -2.34 7.29 -12.27
#